data_925f058f04e694d1614219af2ea10ff2
#
_entry.id   925f058f04e694d1614219af2ea10ff2
#
_cell.length_a   1.000
_cell.length_b   1.000
_cell.length_c   1.000
_cell.angle_alpha   90.00
_cell.angle_beta   90.00
_cell.angle_gamma   90.00
#
_symmetry.space_group_name_H-M   'P 1'
#
loop_
_entity.id
_entity.type
_entity.pdbx_description
1 polymer ?
#
loop_
_entity_poly.entity_id
_entity_poly.type
_entity_poly.pdbx_seq_one_letter_code
_entity_poly.pdbx_strand_id
1 'polypeptide(L)'
;MFGDPVMNEKDWPTKPLLDMGQCKNGMNFHYDDEGVEINCLGVGDFKDFSVINNTDKLPKISLKEMPSEEYLLKDDDIVFVRSNGNKDLVGRSIAVYPGDIPTTFSGFCIRYRKHDNEITAPYLLRVLKADSMRVKMTGRGANIQNLNQQILRTLVIPVPPIQLQDQFAHFVNQVNKSKFMKSF
;
A
#
# COMPACT_ATOMS: atom_id res chain seq x y z
N MET A 1 -3.22 21.07 0.42
CA MET A 1 -3.57 20.97 1.85
C MET A 1 -2.34 20.66 2.71
N PHE A 2 -1.54 19.61 2.42
CA PHE A 2 -0.44 19.17 3.29
C PHE A 2 0.97 19.60 2.85
N GLY A 3 1.15 20.12 1.64
CA GLY A 3 2.46 20.42 1.07
C GLY A 3 3.23 19.17 0.60
N ASP A 4 4.53 19.33 0.35
CA ASP A 4 5.42 18.21 0.05
C ASP A 4 5.82 17.50 1.35
N PRO A 5 5.68 16.16 1.42
CA PRO A 5 5.92 15.42 2.68
C PRO A 5 7.40 15.36 3.10
N VAL A 6 8.32 15.54 2.16
CA VAL A 6 9.76 15.51 2.47
C VAL A 6 10.25 16.87 2.92
N MET A 7 9.74 17.94 2.29
CA MET A 7 10.06 19.32 2.66
C MET A 7 9.37 19.74 3.95
N ASN A 8 8.19 19.17 4.23
CA ASN A 8 7.38 19.44 5.40
C ASN A 8 7.19 20.94 5.71
N GLU A 9 6.87 21.73 4.70
CA GLU A 9 6.73 23.20 4.77
C GLU A 9 5.69 23.70 5.79
N LYS A 10 4.92 22.78 6.35
CA LYS A 10 3.92 23.03 7.39
C LYS A 10 4.41 22.75 8.80
N ASP A 11 5.65 22.29 8.93
CA ASP A 11 6.28 21.92 10.22
C ASP A 11 5.44 20.92 11.04
N TRP A 12 4.74 19.98 10.35
CA TRP A 12 4.02 18.92 11.05
C TRP A 12 4.98 18.05 11.87
N PRO A 13 4.57 17.55 13.03
CA PRO A 13 5.32 16.50 13.73
C PRO A 13 5.61 15.33 12.78
N THR A 14 6.78 14.73 12.91
CA THR A 14 7.20 13.64 12.03
C THR A 14 7.49 12.39 12.83
N LYS A 15 7.19 11.22 12.22
CA LYS A 15 7.50 9.90 12.77
C LYS A 15 8.09 8.97 11.72
N PRO A 16 9.03 8.08 12.10
CA PRO A 16 9.42 6.98 11.23
C PRO A 16 8.20 6.12 10.84
N LEU A 17 8.13 5.69 9.58
CA LEU A 17 7.01 4.88 9.11
C LEU A 17 6.80 3.62 9.97
N LEU A 18 7.89 2.93 10.34
CA LEU A 18 7.80 1.68 11.09
C LEU A 18 7.56 1.85 12.61
N ASP A 19 7.56 3.09 13.13
CA ASP A 19 7.09 3.37 14.49
C ASP A 19 5.56 3.40 14.55
N MET A 20 4.89 3.61 13.41
CA MET A 20 3.42 3.66 13.29
C MET A 20 2.81 2.39 12.71
N GLY A 21 3.62 1.39 12.40
CA GLY A 21 3.14 0.16 11.78
C GLY A 21 4.26 -0.83 11.50
N GLN A 22 3.90 -1.94 10.88
CA GLN A 22 4.81 -3.02 10.56
C GLN A 22 4.72 -3.47 9.11
N CYS A 23 5.84 -3.93 8.58
CA CYS A 23 5.94 -4.47 7.24
C CYS A 23 6.05 -6.00 7.25
N LYS A 24 5.43 -6.63 6.24
CA LYS A 24 5.56 -8.06 5.97
C LYS A 24 5.79 -8.27 4.47
N ASN A 25 6.81 -9.05 4.11
CA ASN A 25 6.95 -9.53 2.74
C ASN A 25 5.85 -10.54 2.42
N GLY A 26 5.37 -10.54 1.19
CA GLY A 26 4.36 -11.49 0.75
C GLY A 26 4.89 -12.91 0.59
N MET A 27 3.98 -13.82 0.30
CA MET A 27 4.27 -15.24 0.16
C MET A 27 4.86 -15.55 -1.21
N ASN A 28 5.83 -16.48 -1.21
CA ASN A 28 6.14 -17.24 -2.40
C ASN A 28 5.26 -18.50 -2.43
N PHE A 29 4.68 -18.79 -3.56
CA PHE A 29 3.82 -19.96 -3.79
C PHE A 29 4.18 -20.63 -5.12
N HIS A 30 3.83 -21.90 -5.26
CA HIS A 30 3.96 -22.64 -6.49
C HIS A 30 2.59 -22.70 -7.18
N TYR A 31 2.55 -22.45 -8.49
CA TYR A 31 1.29 -22.44 -9.26
C TYR A 31 0.61 -23.80 -9.38
N ASP A 32 1.36 -24.87 -9.11
CA ASP A 32 0.89 -26.26 -9.20
C ASP A 32 0.45 -26.84 -7.85
N ASP A 33 0.34 -26.02 -6.80
CA ASP A 33 -0.18 -26.47 -5.52
C ASP A 33 -1.69 -26.76 -5.66
N GLU A 34 -2.11 -27.95 -5.18
CA GLU A 34 -3.53 -28.32 -5.08
C GLU A 34 -3.99 -28.18 -3.64
N GLY A 35 -5.16 -27.56 -3.43
CA GLY A 35 -5.72 -27.42 -2.09
C GLY A 35 -6.68 -26.23 -1.95
N VAL A 36 -6.37 -25.26 -1.10
CA VAL A 36 -7.24 -24.12 -0.81
C VAL A 36 -7.06 -23.02 -1.84
N GLU A 37 -8.14 -22.61 -2.49
CA GLU A 37 -8.14 -21.41 -3.36
C GLU A 37 -8.28 -20.14 -2.53
N ILE A 38 -7.44 -19.15 -2.81
CA ILE A 38 -7.46 -17.83 -2.17
C ILE A 38 -7.14 -16.72 -3.18
N ASN A 39 -7.77 -15.57 -3.02
CA ASN A 39 -7.46 -14.40 -3.83
C ASN A 39 -6.06 -13.87 -3.49
N CYS A 40 -5.28 -13.48 -4.50
CA CYS A 40 -3.90 -13.04 -4.33
C CYS A 40 -3.65 -11.72 -5.04
N LEU A 41 -3.25 -10.72 -4.26
CA LEU A 41 -2.81 -9.44 -4.81
C LEU A 41 -1.40 -9.58 -5.37
N GLY A 42 -1.27 -9.35 -6.68
CA GLY A 42 -0.01 -9.37 -7.39
C GLY A 42 0.40 -8.01 -7.95
N VAL A 43 1.60 -7.93 -8.52
CA VAL A 43 2.10 -6.66 -9.10
C VAL A 43 1.24 -6.19 -10.28
N GLY A 44 0.61 -7.12 -11.02
CA GLY A 44 -0.28 -6.80 -12.14
C GLY A 44 -1.49 -5.94 -11.76
N ASP A 45 -1.90 -5.98 -10.49
CA ASP A 45 -3.09 -5.29 -9.99
C ASP A 45 -2.82 -3.81 -9.64
N PHE A 46 -1.56 -3.36 -9.70
CA PHE A 46 -1.17 -1.98 -9.41
C PHE A 46 -1.29 -1.01 -10.59
N LYS A 47 -1.86 -1.42 -11.72
CA LYS A 47 -1.79 -0.67 -12.98
C LYS A 47 -2.41 0.72 -12.89
N ASP A 48 -3.67 0.80 -12.45
CA ASP A 48 -4.46 2.03 -12.55
C ASP A 48 -5.16 2.43 -11.24
N PHE A 49 -5.02 1.62 -10.19
CA PHE A 49 -5.75 1.81 -8.95
C PHE A 49 -4.85 2.38 -7.84
N SER A 50 -5.42 3.32 -7.10
CA SER A 50 -4.88 3.77 -5.83
C SER A 50 -5.43 2.98 -4.66
N VAL A 51 -6.62 2.40 -4.85
CA VAL A 51 -7.39 1.70 -3.82
C VAL A 51 -8.08 0.50 -4.46
N ILE A 52 -8.04 -0.64 -3.79
CA ILE A 52 -8.83 -1.83 -4.11
C ILE A 52 -9.85 -2.01 -2.99
N ASN A 53 -11.12 -1.70 -3.27
CA ASN A 53 -12.24 -1.80 -2.33
C ASN A 53 -12.94 -3.17 -2.33
N ASN A 54 -12.55 -4.05 -3.26
CA ASN A 54 -13.09 -5.40 -3.37
C ASN A 54 -12.02 -6.29 -3.97
N THR A 55 -11.61 -7.29 -3.24
CA THR A 55 -10.59 -8.25 -3.65
C THR A 55 -11.13 -9.50 -4.31
N ASP A 56 -12.45 -9.66 -4.43
CA ASP A 56 -13.11 -10.82 -5.04
C ASP A 56 -12.71 -11.03 -6.51
N LYS A 57 -12.37 -9.93 -7.21
CA LYS A 57 -11.98 -9.95 -8.62
C LYS A 57 -10.47 -10.16 -8.84
N LEU A 58 -9.69 -10.27 -7.77
CA LEU A 58 -8.26 -10.57 -7.89
C LEU A 58 -8.05 -12.00 -8.37
N PRO A 59 -6.92 -12.27 -9.04
CA PRO A 59 -6.57 -13.63 -9.43
C PRO A 59 -6.56 -14.57 -8.22
N LYS A 60 -7.03 -15.79 -8.41
CA LYS A 60 -6.94 -16.84 -7.41
C LYS A 60 -5.66 -17.64 -7.59
N ILE A 61 -5.12 -18.08 -6.47
CA ILE A 61 -4.03 -19.05 -6.40
C ILE A 61 -4.48 -20.24 -5.58
N SER A 62 -3.90 -21.40 -5.83
CA SER A 62 -4.09 -22.60 -5.02
C SER A 62 -2.92 -22.78 -4.08
N LEU A 63 -3.20 -23.06 -2.81
CA LEU A 63 -2.21 -23.30 -1.76
C LEU A 63 -2.51 -24.65 -1.09
N LYS A 64 -1.49 -25.31 -0.58
CA LYS A 64 -1.66 -26.59 0.14
C LYS A 64 -2.54 -26.45 1.37
N GLU A 65 -2.45 -25.31 2.05
CA GLU A 65 -3.24 -24.97 3.23
C GLU A 65 -3.50 -23.47 3.30
N MET A 66 -4.46 -23.05 4.11
CA MET A 66 -4.76 -21.65 4.34
C MET A 66 -3.55 -20.95 4.97
N PRO A 67 -3.10 -19.80 4.44
CA PRO A 67 -1.97 -19.07 5.01
C PRO A 67 -2.31 -18.54 6.41
N SER A 68 -1.26 -18.39 7.22
CA SER A 68 -1.42 -17.76 8.54
C SER A 68 -1.91 -16.32 8.44
N GLU A 69 -2.56 -15.83 9.48
CA GLU A 69 -3.15 -14.48 9.59
C GLU A 69 -2.21 -13.34 9.17
N GLU A 70 -0.91 -13.51 9.36
CA GLU A 70 0.08 -12.49 8.99
C GLU A 70 0.23 -12.30 7.47
N TYR A 71 -0.20 -13.28 6.68
CA TYR A 71 -0.21 -13.23 5.22
C TYR A 71 -1.59 -12.88 4.64
N LEU A 72 -2.60 -12.70 5.48
CA LEU A 72 -3.90 -12.21 5.05
C LEU A 72 -3.93 -10.68 5.09
N LEU A 73 -4.45 -10.09 4.03
CA LEU A 73 -4.71 -8.65 3.95
C LEU A 73 -5.91 -8.29 4.84
N LYS A 74 -5.88 -7.10 5.41
CA LYS A 74 -6.96 -6.49 6.19
C LYS A 74 -7.25 -5.09 5.66
N ASP A 75 -8.42 -4.57 6.02
CA ASP A 75 -8.77 -3.20 5.68
C ASP A 75 -7.71 -2.20 6.18
N ASP A 76 -7.47 -1.15 5.41
CA ASP A 76 -6.44 -0.14 5.63
C ASP A 76 -4.98 -0.62 5.44
N ASP A 77 -4.74 -1.87 5.04
CA ASP A 77 -3.39 -2.26 4.65
C ASP A 77 -2.92 -1.48 3.43
N ILE A 78 -1.65 -1.07 3.44
CA ILE A 78 -0.99 -0.50 2.27
C ILE A 78 -0.02 -1.54 1.73
N VAL A 79 -0.14 -1.84 0.44
CA VAL A 79 0.73 -2.81 -0.23
C VAL A 79 1.60 -2.09 -1.25
N PHE A 80 2.89 -2.40 -1.22
CA PHE A 80 3.91 -1.87 -2.13
C PHE A 80 4.36 -2.93 -3.13
N VAL A 81 4.67 -2.52 -4.35
CA VAL A 81 5.47 -3.32 -5.27
C VAL A 81 6.90 -3.38 -4.74
N ARG A 82 7.33 -4.57 -4.35
CA ARG A 82 8.69 -4.84 -3.86
C ARG A 82 9.68 -4.98 -5.00
N SER A 83 9.31 -5.74 -6.02
CA SER A 83 10.20 -6.15 -7.10
C SER A 83 9.40 -6.33 -8.39
N ASN A 84 9.93 -5.80 -9.49
CA ASN A 84 9.37 -6.00 -10.82
C ASN A 84 10.44 -5.74 -11.88
N GLY A 85 10.33 -6.42 -13.04
CA GLY A 85 11.19 -6.16 -14.20
C GLY A 85 11.06 -4.72 -14.73
N ASN A 86 9.87 -4.11 -14.63
CA ASN A 86 9.68 -2.70 -14.86
C ASN A 86 9.95 -1.91 -13.57
N LYS A 87 11.05 -1.18 -13.54
CA LYS A 87 11.49 -0.38 -12.38
C LYS A 87 10.53 0.72 -11.98
N ASP A 88 9.74 1.25 -12.91
CA ASP A 88 8.75 2.31 -12.63
C ASP A 88 7.61 1.82 -11.74
N LEU A 89 7.42 0.51 -11.65
CA LEU A 89 6.45 -0.08 -10.75
C LEU A 89 6.97 -0.24 -9.33
N VAL A 90 8.29 -0.41 -9.13
CA VAL A 90 8.88 -0.62 -7.80
C VAL A 90 8.55 0.57 -6.89
N GLY A 91 8.10 0.29 -5.67
CA GLY A 91 7.66 1.29 -4.70
C GLY A 91 6.28 1.91 -4.99
N ARG A 92 5.57 1.53 -6.05
CA ARG A 92 4.14 1.87 -6.15
C ARG A 92 3.39 1.30 -4.97
N SER A 93 2.40 2.04 -4.50
CA SER A 93 1.60 1.68 -3.33
C SER A 93 0.11 1.81 -3.62
N ILE A 94 -0.67 0.90 -3.04
CA ILE A 94 -2.13 0.91 -3.05
C ILE A 94 -2.66 0.63 -1.65
N ALA A 95 -3.82 1.17 -1.30
CA ALA A 95 -4.57 0.76 -0.12
C ALA A 95 -5.56 -0.34 -0.51
N VAL A 96 -5.77 -1.30 0.38
CA VAL A 96 -6.67 -2.44 0.16
C VAL A 96 -7.71 -2.55 1.26
N TYR A 97 -8.91 -2.96 0.87
CA TYR A 97 -10.07 -3.15 1.74
C TYR A 97 -10.75 -4.47 1.36
N PRO A 98 -10.20 -5.62 1.80
CA PRO A 98 -10.74 -6.93 1.47
C PRO A 98 -12.07 -7.24 2.17
N GLY A 99 -12.39 -6.55 3.27
CA GLY A 99 -13.53 -6.91 4.11
C GLY A 99 -13.38 -8.34 4.63
N ASP A 100 -14.41 -9.16 4.42
CA ASP A 100 -14.42 -10.56 4.85
C ASP A 100 -13.84 -11.54 3.80
N ILE A 101 -13.33 -11.03 2.67
CA ILE A 101 -12.79 -11.87 1.60
C ILE A 101 -11.35 -12.26 1.91
N PRO A 102 -11.06 -13.54 2.18
CA PRO A 102 -9.69 -13.98 2.43
C PRO A 102 -8.81 -13.66 1.23
N THR A 103 -7.81 -12.83 1.45
CA THR A 103 -6.92 -12.36 0.39
C THR A 103 -5.48 -12.33 0.88
N THR A 104 -4.59 -12.96 0.14
CA THR A 104 -3.15 -12.90 0.38
C THR A 104 -2.45 -11.96 -0.60
N PHE A 105 -1.13 -11.89 -0.55
CA PHE A 105 -0.32 -11.05 -1.43
C PHE A 105 0.99 -11.72 -1.80
N SER A 106 1.39 -11.51 -3.05
CA SER A 106 2.55 -12.12 -3.68
C SER A 106 3.87 -11.72 -3.02
N GLY A 107 4.86 -12.60 -3.05
CA GLY A 107 6.25 -12.34 -2.63
C GLY A 107 6.95 -11.18 -3.36
N PHE A 108 6.39 -10.71 -4.47
CA PHE A 108 6.81 -9.49 -5.15
C PHE A 108 6.24 -8.21 -4.55
N CYS A 109 5.51 -8.33 -3.44
CA CYS A 109 4.88 -7.24 -2.70
C CYS A 109 5.36 -7.18 -1.25
N ILE A 110 5.22 -6.00 -0.63
CA ILE A 110 5.39 -5.78 0.81
C ILE A 110 4.10 -5.15 1.33
N ARG A 111 3.48 -5.74 2.35
CA ARG A 111 2.38 -5.13 3.08
C ARG A 111 2.92 -4.29 4.22
N TYR A 112 2.37 -3.08 4.40
CA TYR A 112 2.45 -2.28 5.61
C TYR A 112 1.08 -2.25 6.28
N ARG A 113 1.06 -2.51 7.59
CA ARG A 113 -0.14 -2.43 8.44
C ARG A 113 0.14 -1.48 9.59
N LYS A 114 -0.70 -0.44 9.73
CA LYS A 114 -0.61 0.49 10.85
C LYS A 114 -0.98 -0.19 12.17
N HIS A 115 -0.41 0.29 13.28
CA HIS A 115 -0.70 -0.24 14.62
C HIS A 115 -1.97 0.35 15.21
N ASP A 116 -2.26 1.62 14.88
CA ASP A 116 -3.34 2.40 15.46
C ASP A 116 -3.96 3.37 14.45
N ASN A 117 -4.76 4.32 14.95
CA ASN A 117 -5.44 5.32 14.13
C ASN A 117 -4.78 6.71 14.15
N GLU A 118 -3.51 6.82 14.53
CA GLU A 118 -2.76 8.10 14.48
C GLU A 118 -2.59 8.59 13.04
N ILE A 119 -2.51 7.67 12.08
CA ILE A 119 -2.42 7.97 10.67
C ILE A 119 -3.52 7.24 9.89
N THR A 120 -4.20 7.95 9.00
CA THR A 120 -5.20 7.33 8.13
C THR A 120 -4.57 6.75 6.86
N ALA A 121 -5.09 5.63 6.36
CA ALA A 121 -4.59 5.02 5.14
C ALA A 121 -4.70 5.95 3.91
N PRO A 122 -5.78 6.71 3.69
CA PRO A 122 -5.86 7.67 2.58
C PRO A 122 -4.80 8.76 2.64
N TYR A 123 -4.52 9.30 3.83
CA TYR A 123 -3.48 10.31 4.00
C TYR A 123 -2.08 9.70 3.77
N LEU A 124 -1.77 8.58 4.43
CA LEU A 124 -0.48 7.91 4.26
C LEU A 124 -0.23 7.52 2.80
N LEU A 125 -1.24 7.01 2.11
CA LEU A 125 -1.14 6.70 0.69
C LEU A 125 -0.80 7.94 -0.15
N ARG A 126 -1.39 9.09 0.17
CA ARG A 126 -1.07 10.38 -0.48
C ARG A 126 0.39 10.77 -0.27
N VAL A 127 0.91 10.60 0.95
CA VAL A 127 2.32 10.87 1.30
C VAL A 127 3.24 9.94 0.50
N LEU A 128 2.98 8.64 0.52
CA LEU A 128 3.79 7.62 -0.16
C LEU A 128 3.81 7.76 -1.68
N LYS A 129 2.77 8.37 -2.26
CA LYS A 129 2.67 8.63 -3.70
C LYS A 129 3.29 9.95 -4.15
N ALA A 130 3.71 10.82 -3.24
CA ALA A 130 4.40 12.06 -3.59
C ALA A 130 5.74 11.74 -4.28
N ASP A 131 6.09 12.50 -5.32
CA ASP A 131 7.32 12.26 -6.09
C ASP A 131 8.57 12.33 -5.21
N SER A 132 8.62 13.28 -4.27
CA SER A 132 9.70 13.41 -3.30
C SER A 132 9.88 12.16 -2.44
N MET A 133 8.77 11.56 -1.99
CA MET A 133 8.78 10.33 -1.21
C MET A 133 9.12 9.12 -2.07
N ARG A 134 8.62 9.07 -3.31
CA ARG A 134 8.99 8.05 -4.29
C ARG A 134 10.49 8.01 -4.53
N VAL A 135 11.12 9.17 -4.69
CA VAL A 135 12.58 9.27 -4.83
C VAL A 135 13.32 8.70 -3.61
N LYS A 136 12.80 8.86 -2.39
CA LYS A 136 13.40 8.23 -1.20
C LYS A 136 13.29 6.70 -1.22
N MET A 137 12.23 6.14 -1.79
CA MET A 137 12.04 4.70 -1.91
C MET A 137 12.85 4.08 -3.05
N THR A 138 13.04 4.79 -4.16
CA THR A 138 13.64 4.24 -5.39
C THR A 138 15.00 4.83 -5.73
N GLY A 139 15.47 5.85 -4.99
CA GLY A 139 16.72 6.57 -5.25
C GLY A 139 16.63 7.53 -6.44
N ARG A 140 17.50 8.54 -6.48
CA ARG A 140 17.68 9.42 -7.66
C ARG A 140 18.58 8.72 -8.66
N GLY A 141 18.02 8.25 -9.76
CA GLY A 141 18.83 7.64 -10.83
C GLY A 141 19.54 6.34 -10.45
N ALA A 142 19.32 5.86 -9.23
CA ALA A 142 19.86 4.60 -8.78
C ALA A 142 19.03 3.43 -9.35
N ASN A 143 19.72 2.38 -9.75
CA ASN A 143 19.13 1.14 -10.22
C ASN A 143 18.56 0.31 -9.04
N ILE A 144 17.67 0.89 -8.22
CA ILE A 144 17.02 0.11 -7.17
C ILE A 144 16.05 -0.85 -7.85
N GLN A 145 16.46 -2.11 -7.91
CA GLN A 145 15.64 -3.18 -8.48
C GLN A 145 14.60 -3.72 -7.49
N ASN A 146 14.80 -3.44 -6.19
CA ASN A 146 13.96 -3.99 -5.13
C ASN A 146 13.76 -2.98 -4.00
N LEU A 147 12.50 -2.69 -3.67
CA LEU A 147 12.15 -2.08 -2.40
C LEU A 147 12.28 -3.15 -1.28
N ASN A 148 12.76 -2.76 -0.12
CA ASN A 148 12.87 -3.63 1.04
C ASN A 148 12.46 -2.91 2.33
N GLN A 149 12.30 -3.68 3.40
CA GLN A 149 11.88 -3.13 4.69
C GLN A 149 12.90 -2.17 5.31
N GLN A 150 14.20 -2.30 4.98
CA GLN A 150 15.23 -1.36 5.45
C GLN A 150 15.04 0.02 4.84
N ILE A 151 14.72 0.08 3.53
CA ILE A 151 14.38 1.35 2.86
C ILE A 151 13.12 1.95 3.49
N LEU A 152 12.07 1.16 3.71
CA LEU A 152 10.83 1.63 4.33
C LEU A 152 11.07 2.16 5.75
N ARG A 153 12.01 1.60 6.49
CA ARG A 153 12.43 2.07 7.83
C ARG A 153 13.02 3.48 7.82
N THR A 154 13.64 3.89 6.71
CA THR A 154 14.24 5.23 6.60
C THR A 154 13.22 6.32 6.28
N LEU A 155 11.98 5.96 5.95
CA LEU A 155 10.95 6.94 5.62
C LEU A 155 10.45 7.63 6.88
N VAL A 156 10.50 8.95 6.86
CA VAL A 156 9.95 9.81 7.89
C VAL A 156 8.70 10.48 7.34
N ILE A 157 7.61 10.34 8.06
CA ILE A 157 6.26 10.72 7.63
C ILE A 157 5.79 11.92 8.47
N PRO A 158 5.38 13.04 7.87
CA PRO A 158 4.69 14.10 8.59
C PRO A 158 3.31 13.60 9.06
N VAL A 159 2.96 13.89 10.30
CA VAL A 159 1.72 13.45 10.94
C VAL A 159 0.90 14.67 11.37
N PRO A 160 0.09 15.24 10.46
CA PRO A 160 -0.82 16.33 10.81
C PRO A 160 -1.94 15.85 11.75
N PRO A 161 -2.66 16.77 12.43
CA PRO A 161 -3.80 16.41 13.26
C PRO A 161 -4.79 15.49 12.54
N ILE A 162 -5.30 14.48 13.24
CA ILE A 162 -6.17 13.45 12.68
C ILE A 162 -7.41 14.06 11.99
N GLN A 163 -7.96 15.15 12.53
CA GLN A 163 -9.12 15.85 11.95
C GLN A 163 -8.84 16.35 10.52
N LEU A 164 -7.61 16.79 10.23
CA LEU A 164 -7.22 17.21 8.88
C LEU A 164 -7.05 16.00 7.93
N GLN A 165 -6.55 14.90 8.46
CA GLN A 165 -6.44 13.65 7.70
C GLN A 165 -7.84 13.10 7.34
N ASP A 166 -8.81 13.16 8.28
CA ASP A 166 -10.20 12.74 8.07
C ASP A 166 -10.92 13.63 7.06
N GLN A 167 -10.73 14.94 7.13
CA GLN A 167 -11.25 15.88 6.12
C GLN A 167 -10.71 15.55 4.73
N PHE A 168 -9.44 15.21 4.62
CA PHE A 168 -8.83 14.79 3.37
C PHE A 168 -9.41 13.47 2.86
N ALA A 169 -9.56 12.48 3.73
CA ALA A 169 -10.16 11.19 3.38
C ALA A 169 -11.58 11.36 2.86
N HIS A 170 -12.38 12.21 3.52
CA HIS A 170 -13.73 12.55 3.07
C HIS A 170 -13.74 13.20 1.69
N PHE A 171 -12.85 14.18 1.46
CA PHE A 171 -12.71 14.85 0.17
C PHE A 171 -12.34 13.87 -0.95
N VAL A 172 -11.35 12.98 -0.72
CA VAL A 172 -10.95 11.95 -1.70
C VAL A 172 -12.11 11.04 -2.05
N ASN A 173 -12.90 10.62 -1.06
CA ASN A 173 -14.06 9.77 -1.27
C ASN A 173 -15.15 10.48 -2.10
N GLN A 174 -15.38 11.76 -1.89
CA GLN A 174 -16.32 12.55 -2.69
C GLN A 174 -15.87 12.68 -4.15
N VAL A 175 -14.58 12.98 -4.37
CA VAL A 175 -14.00 13.08 -5.72
C VAL A 175 -14.11 11.74 -6.47
N ASN A 176 -13.83 10.63 -5.82
CA ASN A 176 -13.92 9.31 -6.43
C ASN A 176 -15.37 8.95 -6.80
N LYS A 177 -16.34 9.24 -5.92
CA LYS A 177 -17.78 9.07 -6.24
C LYS A 177 -18.22 9.91 -7.45
N SER A 178 -17.77 11.16 -7.51
CA SER A 178 -18.11 12.07 -8.61
C SER A 178 -17.52 11.62 -9.96
N LYS A 179 -16.32 11.04 -9.95
CA LYS A 179 -15.71 10.48 -11.17
C LYS A 179 -16.48 9.25 -11.66
N PHE A 180 -16.89 8.39 -10.74
CA PHE A 180 -17.66 7.19 -11.08
C PHE A 180 -19.02 7.54 -11.72
N MET A 181 -19.72 8.56 -11.21
CA MET A 181 -21.00 9.02 -11.77
C MET A 181 -20.89 9.69 -13.13
N LYS A 182 -19.71 10.18 -13.53
CA LYS A 182 -19.47 10.81 -14.84
C LYS A 182 -19.05 9.80 -15.92
N SER A 183 -18.85 8.54 -15.56
CA SER A 183 -18.42 7.47 -16.46
C SER A 183 -19.60 6.65 -17.01
N PHE A 184 -20.82 7.07 -16.71
CA PHE A 184 -22.10 6.61 -17.26
C PHE A 184 -22.79 7.77 -17.98
#